data_316c624e52956063bb59342d4f9df90c
#
_entry.id   316c624e52956063bb59342d4f9df90c
#
_cell.length_a   1.000
_cell.length_b   1.000
_cell.length_c   1.000
_cell.angle_alpha   90.00
_cell.angle_beta   90.00
_cell.angle_gamma   90.00
#
_symmetry.space_group_name_H-M   'P 1'
#
loop_
_entity.id
_entity.type
_entity.pdbx_description
1 polymer ?
#
loop_
_entity_poly.entity_id
_entity_poly.type
_entity_poly.pdbx_seq_one_letter_code
_entity_poly.pdbx_strand_id
1 'polypeptide(L)'
;KKVSGNKHESEKVIPSIQVKNELLESEICLDGKVDYRIVKDLTFSVGGILEDGDVSMKAETEFKFNTLLFKLNLKDAFGLLSAKKKDLANLFIDYQQALKGLSPKELEKWMAFTAAISPAKRLPELPVFKTDQEKDLLLEKNLFIRYEEVKQLEASIESYFYLAPFDGKVLLIKNKVGSRIKPNQVVARIAKKGDYKVSVRVDANLPIPSSSVELFDDAKASIGRATFLTSKKIGNQKEVCFRIKMNQNNLAEIGQTVYLNITLINQKACYVPKSAVRSNSVNVWVNGMKKKKRILVLKEEGERCLISGLKDGEVILLQNDSDD
;
A
#
# COMPACT_ATOMS: atom_id res chain seq x y z
N LYS A 1 -75.77 -44.85 0.18
CA LYS A 1 -74.45 -45.21 -0.33
C LYS A 1 -73.84 -43.93 -0.91
N LYS A 2 -72.91 -43.34 -0.18
CA LYS A 2 -72.12 -42.23 -0.66
C LYS A 2 -70.90 -42.81 -1.33
N VAL A 3 -70.66 -42.45 -2.58
CA VAL A 3 -69.46 -42.72 -3.34
C VAL A 3 -68.47 -41.60 -3.04
N SER A 4 -67.36 -41.98 -2.41
CA SER A 4 -66.24 -41.12 -2.15
C SER A 4 -65.47 -40.95 -3.42
N GLY A 5 -65.42 -39.69 -3.93
CA GLY A 5 -64.59 -39.37 -5.06
C GLY A 5 -63.16 -39.08 -4.58
N ASN A 6 -62.21 -39.88 -5.03
CA ASN A 6 -60.78 -39.66 -4.90
C ASN A 6 -60.39 -38.46 -5.77
N LYS A 7 -60.01 -37.37 -5.12
CA LYS A 7 -59.29 -36.29 -5.81
C LYS A 7 -57.81 -36.74 -5.99
N HIS A 8 -57.49 -37.16 -7.21
CA HIS A 8 -56.08 -37.17 -7.64
C HIS A 8 -55.56 -35.73 -7.64
N GLU A 9 -54.77 -35.36 -6.66
CA GLU A 9 -53.89 -34.20 -6.77
C GLU A 9 -52.90 -34.52 -7.89
N SER A 10 -53.00 -33.81 -8.99
CA SER A 10 -51.98 -33.82 -10.06
C SER A 10 -50.69 -33.27 -9.47
N GLU A 11 -49.70 -34.11 -9.27
CA GLU A 11 -48.31 -33.66 -8.97
C GLU A 11 -47.89 -32.65 -10.03
N LYS A 12 -47.72 -31.41 -9.65
CA LYS A 12 -47.12 -30.35 -10.50
C LYS A 12 -45.70 -30.79 -10.81
N VAL A 13 -45.48 -31.32 -12.00
CA VAL A 13 -44.13 -31.63 -12.51
C VAL A 13 -43.39 -30.32 -12.66
N ILE A 14 -42.48 -30.01 -11.74
CA ILE A 14 -41.62 -28.83 -11.82
C ILE A 14 -40.55 -29.11 -12.88
N PRO A 15 -40.47 -28.31 -13.96
CA PRO A 15 -39.46 -28.50 -14.97
C PRO A 15 -38.07 -28.40 -14.31
N SER A 16 -37.18 -29.32 -14.64
CA SER A 16 -35.86 -29.42 -14.01
C SER A 16 -34.79 -29.80 -15.02
N ILE A 17 -33.55 -29.38 -14.74
CA ILE A 17 -32.39 -29.72 -15.56
C ILE A 17 -31.34 -30.37 -14.67
N GLN A 18 -30.81 -31.50 -15.12
CA GLN A 18 -29.69 -32.16 -14.45
C GLN A 18 -28.36 -31.49 -14.87
N VAL A 19 -27.56 -31.13 -13.89
CA VAL A 19 -26.25 -30.53 -14.08
C VAL A 19 -25.28 -31.53 -14.69
N LYS A 20 -24.66 -31.12 -15.80
CA LYS A 20 -23.53 -31.80 -16.42
C LYS A 20 -22.45 -30.76 -16.64
N ASN A 21 -21.42 -30.78 -15.80
CA ASN A 21 -20.30 -29.85 -15.93
C ASN A 21 -19.36 -30.31 -17.07
N GLU A 22 -18.90 -29.34 -17.80
CA GLU A 22 -17.82 -29.50 -18.77
C GLU A 22 -16.62 -28.66 -18.34
N LEU A 23 -15.41 -29.04 -18.77
CA LEU A 23 -14.22 -28.23 -18.59
C LEU A 23 -14.19 -27.20 -19.70
N LEU A 24 -14.54 -25.98 -19.37
CA LEU A 24 -14.66 -24.89 -20.34
C LEU A 24 -13.65 -23.79 -20.05
N GLU A 25 -13.22 -23.12 -21.09
CA GLU A 25 -12.56 -21.84 -21.02
C GLU A 25 -13.60 -20.74 -21.04
N SER A 26 -13.47 -19.79 -20.18
CA SER A 26 -14.34 -18.60 -20.18
C SER A 26 -13.51 -17.33 -19.98
N GLU A 27 -13.86 -16.30 -20.69
CA GLU A 27 -13.31 -14.96 -20.50
C GLU A 27 -14.25 -14.14 -19.62
N ILE A 28 -13.70 -13.51 -18.61
CA ILE A 28 -14.41 -12.57 -17.75
C ILE A 28 -13.74 -11.22 -17.88
N CYS A 29 -14.55 -10.22 -18.18
CA CYS A 29 -14.13 -8.83 -18.19
C CYS A 29 -14.41 -8.21 -16.82
N LEU A 30 -13.37 -7.74 -16.15
CA LEU A 30 -13.45 -7.03 -14.88
C LEU A 30 -13.11 -5.56 -15.09
N ASP A 31 -13.91 -4.68 -14.52
CA ASP A 31 -13.67 -3.24 -14.51
C ASP A 31 -13.09 -2.77 -13.20
N GLY A 32 -12.25 -1.76 -13.26
CA GLY A 32 -11.64 -1.13 -12.10
C GLY A 32 -11.08 0.24 -12.43
N LYS A 33 -10.79 1.03 -11.39
CA LYS A 33 -10.21 2.36 -11.56
C LYS A 33 -8.71 2.34 -11.33
N VAL A 34 -8.00 3.08 -12.17
CA VAL A 34 -6.57 3.30 -12.04
C VAL A 34 -6.28 4.16 -10.81
N ASP A 35 -5.33 3.74 -9.99
CA ASP A 35 -4.89 4.46 -8.80
C ASP A 35 -3.37 4.33 -8.64
N TYR A 36 -2.77 5.21 -7.85
CA TYR A 36 -1.37 5.07 -7.47
C TYR A 36 -1.18 3.84 -6.58
N ARG A 37 -0.18 3.03 -6.87
CA ARG A 37 0.16 1.87 -6.05
C ARG A 37 0.86 2.28 -4.75
N ILE A 38 1.77 3.24 -4.82
CA ILE A 38 2.51 3.74 -3.66
C ILE A 38 2.05 5.16 -3.38
N VAL A 39 1.35 5.31 -2.26
CA VAL A 39 0.96 6.59 -1.67
C VAL A 39 1.55 6.67 -0.28
N LYS A 40 2.16 7.79 0.07
CA LYS A 40 2.80 8.01 1.36
C LYS A 40 2.35 9.32 1.98
N ASP A 41 2.03 9.29 3.27
CA ASP A 41 1.81 10.48 4.07
C ASP A 41 3.18 11.06 4.49
N LEU A 42 3.34 12.37 4.31
CA LEU A 42 4.50 13.12 4.73
C LEU A 42 4.31 13.60 6.15
N THR A 43 5.15 13.13 7.05
CA THR A 43 5.14 13.48 8.47
C THR A 43 6.56 13.78 8.96
N PHE A 44 6.68 14.58 10.01
CA PHE A 44 7.94 14.81 10.72
C PHE A 44 7.87 14.13 12.08
N SER A 45 8.96 13.54 12.53
CA SER A 45 9.07 12.96 13.88
C SER A 45 9.18 14.02 14.98
N VAL A 46 9.49 15.25 14.62
CA VAL A 46 9.62 16.42 15.49
C VAL A 46 8.58 17.48 15.13
N GLY A 47 8.28 18.38 16.06
CA GLY A 47 7.40 19.51 15.81
C GLY A 47 8.19 20.77 15.47
N GLY A 48 7.54 21.70 14.76
CA GLY A 48 8.16 22.97 14.38
C GLY A 48 7.26 23.83 13.49
N ILE A 49 7.79 24.91 12.97
CA ILE A 49 7.13 25.75 11.96
C ILE A 49 7.51 25.22 10.58
N LEU A 50 6.50 24.92 9.76
CA LEU A 50 6.70 24.39 8.41
C LEU A 50 7.22 25.46 7.47
N GLU A 51 8.25 25.12 6.71
CA GLU A 51 8.85 25.95 5.66
C GLU A 51 8.90 25.19 4.34
N ASP A 52 8.93 25.92 3.22
CA ASP A 52 9.14 25.33 1.89
C ASP A 52 10.52 24.67 1.80
N GLY A 53 10.58 23.63 0.97
CA GLY A 53 11.84 23.03 0.54
C GLY A 53 12.42 23.71 -0.69
N ASP A 54 12.98 22.91 -1.61
CA ASP A 54 13.55 23.38 -2.87
C ASP A 54 12.48 23.81 -3.88
N VAL A 55 11.26 23.31 -3.71
CA VAL A 55 10.12 23.54 -4.61
C VAL A 55 8.93 24.02 -3.80
N SER A 56 8.25 25.06 -4.28
CA SER A 56 6.98 25.48 -3.66
C SER A 56 5.93 24.40 -3.87
N MET A 57 5.49 23.79 -2.76
CA MET A 57 4.63 22.63 -2.79
C MET A 57 3.16 23.03 -2.94
N LYS A 58 2.55 22.55 -4.03
CA LYS A 58 1.11 22.65 -4.33
C LYS A 58 0.60 21.28 -4.71
N ALA A 59 -0.73 21.08 -4.66
CA ALA A 59 -1.32 19.89 -5.25
C ALA A 59 -0.91 19.79 -6.72
N GLU A 60 -0.71 18.57 -7.21
CA GLU A 60 -0.28 18.25 -8.58
C GLU A 60 1.20 18.60 -8.90
N THR A 61 1.97 19.19 -7.98
CA THR A 61 3.40 19.44 -8.18
C THR A 61 4.17 18.14 -8.31
N GLU A 62 4.94 17.98 -9.38
CA GLU A 62 5.86 16.87 -9.58
C GLU A 62 7.23 17.16 -8.94
N PHE A 63 7.87 16.12 -8.43
CA PHE A 63 9.18 16.20 -7.81
C PHE A 63 10.03 14.97 -8.14
N LYS A 64 11.36 15.13 -8.01
CA LYS A 64 12.34 14.06 -8.21
C LYS A 64 12.76 13.43 -6.88
N PHE A 65 13.27 12.22 -6.97
CA PHE A 65 13.93 11.57 -5.83
C PHE A 65 14.98 12.51 -5.20
N ASN A 66 15.04 12.49 -3.87
CA ASN A 66 15.95 13.30 -3.06
C ASN A 66 15.75 14.83 -3.13
N THR A 67 14.68 15.34 -3.75
CA THR A 67 14.29 16.76 -3.65
C THR A 67 13.84 17.05 -2.22
N LEU A 68 14.29 18.17 -1.65
CA LEU A 68 13.77 18.66 -0.38
C LEU A 68 12.34 19.18 -0.58
N LEU A 69 11.35 18.46 -0.07
CA LEU A 69 9.94 18.83 -0.24
C LEU A 69 9.49 19.87 0.77
N PHE A 70 9.80 19.63 2.04
CA PHE A 70 9.53 20.54 3.15
C PHE A 70 10.65 20.46 4.18
N LYS A 71 10.77 21.51 4.96
CA LYS A 71 11.61 21.53 6.17
C LYS A 71 10.85 22.19 7.32
N LEU A 72 11.30 21.95 8.53
CA LEU A 72 10.88 22.70 9.70
C LEU A 72 11.92 23.79 10.01
N ASN A 73 11.47 24.89 10.60
CA ASN A 73 12.37 25.97 11.01
C ASN A 73 13.45 25.44 11.96
N LEU A 74 14.70 25.67 11.63
CA LEU A 74 15.86 25.12 12.31
C LEU A 74 16.49 26.07 13.32
N LYS A 75 16.04 27.32 13.40
CA LYS A 75 16.74 28.38 14.16
C LYS A 75 17.04 27.96 15.59
N ASP A 76 16.04 27.45 16.32
CA ASP A 76 16.19 27.07 17.72
C ASP A 76 17.02 25.79 17.87
N ALA A 77 16.78 24.78 17.01
CA ALA A 77 17.53 23.52 17.02
C ALA A 77 19.01 23.72 16.69
N PHE A 78 19.30 24.57 15.69
CA PHE A 78 20.68 24.89 15.32
C PHE A 78 21.39 25.73 16.39
N GLY A 79 20.67 26.66 17.03
CA GLY A 79 21.17 27.42 18.16
C GLY A 79 21.57 26.53 19.33
N LEU A 80 20.70 25.57 19.70
CA LEU A 80 20.99 24.61 20.75
C LEU A 80 22.17 23.69 20.39
N LEU A 81 22.21 23.15 19.16
CA LEU A 81 23.35 22.31 18.73
C LEU A 81 24.66 23.08 18.77
N SER A 82 24.66 24.33 18.29
CA SER A 82 25.86 25.19 18.31
C SER A 82 26.37 25.44 19.72
N ALA A 83 25.46 25.75 20.67
CA ALA A 83 25.81 25.91 22.07
C ALA A 83 26.39 24.62 22.67
N LYS A 84 25.73 23.47 22.45
CA LYS A 84 26.20 22.17 22.95
C LYS A 84 27.54 21.74 22.38
N LYS A 85 27.82 21.99 21.10
CA LYS A 85 29.15 21.76 20.50
C LYS A 85 30.23 22.63 21.12
N LYS A 86 29.92 23.90 21.39
CA LYS A 86 30.85 24.81 22.07
C LYS A 86 31.17 24.32 23.50
N ASP A 87 30.13 23.95 24.23
CA ASP A 87 30.31 23.39 25.59
C ASP A 87 31.17 22.12 25.57
N LEU A 88 30.89 21.21 24.62
CA LEU A 88 31.69 19.99 24.43
C LEU A 88 33.15 20.31 24.09
N ALA A 89 33.43 21.28 23.22
CA ALA A 89 34.78 21.70 22.90
C ALA A 89 35.53 22.22 24.15
N ASN A 90 34.87 23.04 24.98
CA ASN A 90 35.45 23.54 26.24
C ASN A 90 35.77 22.37 27.20
N LEU A 91 34.87 21.40 27.35
CA LEU A 91 35.14 20.21 28.19
C LEU A 91 36.36 19.40 27.69
N PHE A 92 36.53 19.30 26.37
CA PHE A 92 37.73 18.64 25.81
C PHE A 92 39.01 19.47 25.99
N ILE A 93 38.93 20.79 26.08
CA ILE A 93 40.08 21.62 26.46
C ILE A 93 40.51 21.32 27.92
N ASP A 94 39.55 21.25 28.84
CA ASP A 94 39.84 20.87 30.27
C ASP A 94 40.39 19.45 30.37
N TYR A 95 39.88 18.51 29.56
CA TYR A 95 40.43 17.17 29.44
C TYR A 95 41.88 17.15 28.98
N GLN A 96 42.23 17.95 27.99
CA GLN A 96 43.61 18.06 27.48
C GLN A 96 44.58 18.57 28.55
N GLN A 97 44.15 19.52 29.39
CA GLN A 97 44.97 20.01 30.48
C GLN A 97 45.26 18.90 31.51
N ALA A 98 44.26 18.09 31.86
CA ALA A 98 44.44 16.94 32.73
C ALA A 98 45.33 15.85 32.09
N LEU A 99 45.16 15.57 30.81
CA LEU A 99 45.90 14.58 30.05
C LEU A 99 47.39 14.95 29.90
N LYS A 100 47.73 16.25 29.85
CA LYS A 100 49.08 16.74 29.72
C LYS A 100 50.02 16.26 30.83
N GLY A 101 49.48 16.06 32.06
CA GLY A 101 50.22 15.51 33.18
C GLY A 101 50.33 13.99 33.13
N LEU A 102 49.44 13.27 32.49
CA LEU A 102 49.32 11.82 32.50
C LEU A 102 49.90 11.16 31.26
N SER A 103 49.61 11.67 30.09
CA SER A 103 50.00 11.09 28.80
C SER A 103 50.28 12.14 27.72
N PRO A 104 51.43 12.84 27.77
CA PRO A 104 51.74 13.93 26.86
C PRO A 104 51.76 13.52 25.39
N LYS A 105 52.13 12.29 25.07
CA LYS A 105 52.20 11.77 23.67
C LYS A 105 50.85 11.68 23.02
N GLU A 106 49.76 11.52 23.74
CA GLU A 106 48.42 11.41 23.23
C GLU A 106 47.71 12.78 23.12
N LEU A 107 48.32 13.82 23.64
CA LEU A 107 47.73 15.17 23.67
C LEU A 107 47.43 15.71 22.28
N GLU A 108 48.34 15.52 21.32
CA GLU A 108 48.22 16.07 19.96
C GLU A 108 46.97 15.65 19.21
N LYS A 109 46.61 14.34 19.31
CA LYS A 109 45.38 13.83 18.65
C LYS A 109 44.11 14.44 19.25
N TRP A 110 44.10 14.67 20.57
CA TRP A 110 42.95 15.31 21.24
C TRP A 110 42.86 16.81 20.95
N MET A 111 44.00 17.48 20.77
CA MET A 111 44.04 18.88 20.30
C MET A 111 43.46 19.00 18.88
N ALA A 112 43.87 18.11 17.98
CA ALA A 112 43.35 18.04 16.61
C ALA A 112 41.84 17.74 16.59
N PHE A 113 41.38 16.81 17.41
CA PHE A 113 39.98 16.49 17.55
C PHE A 113 39.15 17.70 18.03
N THR A 114 39.61 18.36 19.09
CA THR A 114 38.90 19.53 19.64
C THR A 114 38.86 20.68 18.67
N ALA A 115 39.92 20.94 17.95
CA ALA A 115 39.98 21.96 16.89
C ALA A 115 39.02 21.68 15.71
N ALA A 116 38.73 20.41 15.49
CA ALA A 116 37.77 19.98 14.44
C ALA A 116 36.31 20.16 14.85
N ILE A 117 36.00 20.31 16.15
CA ILE A 117 34.64 20.57 16.62
C ILE A 117 34.18 21.95 16.17
N SER A 118 33.23 22.01 15.25
CA SER A 118 32.70 23.26 14.68
C SER A 118 31.16 23.21 14.62
N PRO A 119 30.48 24.31 14.93
CA PRO A 119 29.03 24.40 14.75
C PRO A 119 28.54 24.07 13.33
N ALA A 120 29.35 24.46 12.33
CA ALA A 120 28.99 24.31 10.91
C ALA A 120 29.35 22.94 10.29
N LYS A 121 30.09 22.09 10.99
CA LYS A 121 30.53 20.79 10.47
C LYS A 121 29.97 19.66 11.34
N ARG A 122 29.88 18.46 10.78
CA ARG A 122 29.57 17.25 11.57
C ARG A 122 30.57 17.08 12.69
N LEU A 123 30.09 16.57 13.83
CA LEU A 123 30.94 16.22 14.95
C LEU A 123 31.95 15.16 14.51
N PRO A 124 33.26 15.38 14.70
CA PRO A 124 34.26 14.38 14.32
C PRO A 124 34.12 13.13 15.19
N GLU A 125 34.52 11.97 14.64
CA GLU A 125 34.57 10.72 15.41
C GLU A 125 35.64 10.81 16.50
N LEU A 126 35.35 10.21 17.68
CA LEU A 126 36.28 10.18 18.78
C LEU A 126 37.60 9.46 18.40
N PRO A 127 38.76 10.04 18.77
CA PRO A 127 40.04 9.36 18.57
C PRO A 127 40.11 8.01 19.29
N VAL A 128 40.83 7.07 18.67
CA VAL A 128 41.06 5.75 19.28
C VAL A 128 41.92 5.90 20.56
N PHE A 129 41.49 5.30 21.67
CA PHE A 129 42.23 5.25 22.91
C PHE A 129 43.42 4.33 22.78
N LYS A 130 44.58 4.76 23.28
CA LYS A 130 45.81 3.95 23.32
C LYS A 130 46.20 3.51 24.71
N THR A 131 45.66 4.19 25.72
CA THR A 131 45.97 3.88 27.15
C THR A 131 44.68 3.82 27.96
N ASP A 132 44.69 2.99 29.04
CA ASP A 132 43.55 2.91 29.96
C ASP A 132 43.36 4.24 30.70
N GLN A 133 44.44 4.95 31.00
CA GLN A 133 44.39 6.26 31.65
C GLN A 133 43.63 7.31 30.83
N GLU A 134 43.80 7.29 29.51
CA GLU A 134 43.04 8.14 28.61
C GLU A 134 41.53 7.88 28.73
N LYS A 135 41.17 6.59 28.72
CA LYS A 135 39.79 6.13 28.78
C LYS A 135 39.14 6.46 30.13
N ASP A 136 39.84 6.14 31.21
CA ASP A 136 39.36 6.37 32.57
C ASP A 136 39.12 7.86 32.85
N LEU A 137 40.03 8.73 32.44
CA LEU A 137 39.88 10.18 32.57
C LEU A 137 38.68 10.70 31.76
N LEU A 138 38.45 10.14 30.57
CA LEU A 138 37.30 10.52 29.73
C LEU A 138 35.98 10.11 30.34
N LEU A 139 35.93 8.92 30.97
CA LEU A 139 34.76 8.41 31.70
C LEU A 139 34.54 9.22 32.99
N GLU A 140 35.58 9.51 33.78
CA GLU A 140 35.50 10.32 35.00
C GLU A 140 34.88 11.69 34.71
N LYS A 141 35.29 12.33 33.65
CA LYS A 141 34.76 13.65 33.22
C LYS A 141 33.44 13.59 32.46
N ASN A 142 32.81 12.40 32.31
CA ASN A 142 31.57 12.17 31.59
C ASN A 142 31.59 12.68 30.13
N LEU A 143 32.75 12.78 29.50
CA LEU A 143 32.90 13.35 28.15
C LEU A 143 32.28 12.48 27.09
N PHE A 144 32.33 11.16 27.28
CA PHE A 144 31.66 10.21 26.35
C PHE A 144 30.15 10.43 26.30
N ILE A 145 29.51 10.61 27.46
CA ILE A 145 28.07 10.89 27.54
C ILE A 145 27.75 12.21 26.84
N ARG A 146 28.53 13.26 27.09
CA ARG A 146 28.34 14.56 26.45
C ARG A 146 28.54 14.53 24.93
N TYR A 147 29.53 13.76 24.50
CA TYR A 147 29.77 13.53 23.06
C TYR A 147 28.58 12.85 22.41
N GLU A 148 28.05 11.77 22.98
CA GLU A 148 26.87 11.06 22.47
C GLU A 148 25.60 11.93 22.50
N GLU A 149 25.41 12.76 23.53
CA GLU A 149 24.29 13.73 23.56
C GLU A 149 24.34 14.69 22.35
N VAL A 150 25.52 15.23 22.03
CA VAL A 150 25.69 16.13 20.89
C VAL A 150 25.50 15.40 19.56
N LYS A 151 26.01 14.17 19.46
CA LYS A 151 25.83 13.30 18.28
C LYS A 151 24.36 12.97 18.03
N GLN A 152 23.59 12.65 19.07
CA GLN A 152 22.15 12.42 18.98
C GLN A 152 21.39 13.68 18.60
N LEU A 153 21.76 14.84 19.16
CA LEU A 153 21.16 16.12 18.80
C LEU A 153 21.43 16.46 17.32
N GLU A 154 22.65 16.19 16.83
CA GLU A 154 23.02 16.36 15.44
C GLU A 154 22.20 15.48 14.49
N ALA A 155 22.04 14.19 14.84
CA ALA A 155 21.19 13.26 14.11
C ALA A 155 19.70 13.67 14.12
N SER A 156 19.23 14.29 15.22
CA SER A 156 17.87 14.77 15.31
C SER A 156 17.54 15.89 14.31
N ILE A 157 18.56 16.68 13.90
CA ILE A 157 18.38 17.75 12.89
C ILE A 157 17.99 17.19 11.53
N GLU A 158 18.44 15.99 11.17
CA GLU A 158 18.02 15.33 9.92
C GLU A 158 16.50 15.13 9.87
N SER A 159 15.85 14.97 11.02
CA SER A 159 14.40 14.84 11.12
C SER A 159 13.60 16.12 10.82
N TYR A 160 14.26 17.25 10.71
CA TYR A 160 13.67 18.53 10.30
C TYR A 160 13.54 18.68 8.78
N PHE A 161 14.11 17.78 8.00
CA PHE A 161 14.07 17.80 6.55
C PHE A 161 13.26 16.61 6.04
N TYR A 162 12.43 16.87 5.04
CA TYR A 162 11.74 15.79 4.35
C TYR A 162 12.20 15.74 2.89
N LEU A 163 13.05 14.76 2.60
CA LEU A 163 13.53 14.47 1.26
C LEU A 163 12.56 13.49 0.56
N ALA A 164 12.34 13.71 -0.72
CA ALA A 164 11.49 12.87 -1.55
C ALA A 164 12.03 11.42 -1.63
N PRO A 165 11.28 10.42 -1.18
CA PRO A 165 11.74 9.02 -1.19
C PRO A 165 11.68 8.35 -2.57
N PHE A 166 11.12 9.02 -3.58
CA PHE A 166 10.97 8.57 -4.96
C PHE A 166 10.59 9.73 -5.88
N ASP A 167 10.65 9.52 -7.19
CA ASP A 167 10.04 10.43 -8.18
C ASP A 167 8.52 10.37 -8.03
N GLY A 168 7.88 11.52 -7.88
CA GLY A 168 6.47 11.52 -7.53
C GLY A 168 5.73 12.80 -7.79
N LYS A 169 4.51 12.83 -7.26
CA LYS A 169 3.56 13.92 -7.39
C LYS A 169 2.87 14.17 -6.04
N VAL A 170 2.59 15.41 -5.72
CA VAL A 170 1.83 15.80 -4.54
C VAL A 170 0.35 15.60 -4.82
N LEU A 171 -0.32 14.79 -4.00
CA LEU A 171 -1.77 14.56 -4.11
C LEU A 171 -2.58 15.59 -3.31
N LEU A 172 -2.10 15.90 -2.10
CA LEU A 172 -2.84 16.75 -1.17
C LEU A 172 -1.87 17.42 -0.20
N ILE A 173 -2.10 18.70 0.08
CA ILE A 173 -1.45 19.46 1.14
C ILE A 173 -2.45 19.72 2.25
N LYS A 174 -2.12 19.29 3.47
CA LYS A 174 -2.97 19.46 4.65
C LYS A 174 -2.60 20.67 5.49
N ASN A 175 -1.33 21.09 5.44
CA ASN A 175 -0.81 22.21 6.22
C ASN A 175 -0.11 23.22 5.33
N LYS A 176 -0.41 24.50 5.55
CA LYS A 176 0.24 25.59 4.84
C LYS A 176 1.62 25.91 5.44
N VAL A 177 2.53 26.36 4.61
CA VAL A 177 3.80 26.93 5.04
C VAL A 177 3.56 28.05 6.05
N GLY A 178 4.40 28.14 7.08
CA GLY A 178 4.25 29.03 8.23
C GLY A 178 3.41 28.45 9.38
N SER A 179 2.68 27.34 9.18
CA SER A 179 1.90 26.72 10.27
C SER A 179 2.79 25.89 11.20
N ARG A 180 2.39 25.84 12.48
CA ARG A 180 3.04 24.98 13.49
C ARG A 180 2.57 23.54 13.33
N ILE A 181 3.52 22.62 13.18
CA ILE A 181 3.28 21.18 13.01
C ILE A 181 3.62 20.45 14.32
N LYS A 182 2.78 19.49 14.70
CA LYS A 182 3.06 18.56 15.80
C LYS A 182 3.85 17.34 15.29
N PRO A 183 4.60 16.63 16.15
CA PRO A 183 5.22 15.37 15.79
C PRO A 183 4.20 14.39 15.19
N ASN A 184 4.58 13.69 14.12
CA ASN A 184 3.76 12.72 13.36
C ASN A 184 2.48 13.27 12.74
N GLN A 185 2.30 14.58 12.70
CA GLN A 185 1.19 15.21 11.98
C GLN A 185 1.41 15.08 10.46
N VAL A 186 0.35 14.68 9.75
CA VAL A 186 0.41 14.56 8.28
C VAL A 186 0.36 15.95 7.65
N VAL A 187 1.44 16.34 6.98
CA VAL A 187 1.61 17.63 6.31
C VAL A 187 1.08 17.59 4.87
N ALA A 188 1.40 16.53 4.16
CA ALA A 188 1.00 16.33 2.77
C ALA A 188 0.86 14.83 2.47
N ARG A 189 0.26 14.51 1.34
CA ARG A 189 0.21 13.16 0.78
C ARG A 189 0.84 13.17 -0.60
N ILE A 190 1.75 12.24 -0.83
CA ILE A 190 2.51 12.10 -2.06
C ILE A 190 2.31 10.73 -2.68
N ALA A 191 2.41 10.64 -4.00
CA ALA A 191 2.32 9.40 -4.75
C ALA A 191 3.55 9.19 -5.64
N LYS A 192 3.93 7.93 -5.82
CA LYS A 192 5.01 7.55 -6.73
C LYS A 192 4.53 7.59 -8.16
N LYS A 193 5.23 8.34 -9.03
CA LYS A 193 4.96 8.41 -10.46
C LYS A 193 5.37 7.11 -11.15
N GLY A 194 4.57 6.65 -12.13
CA GLY A 194 4.91 5.46 -12.94
C GLY A 194 4.65 4.12 -12.25
N ASP A 195 4.04 4.10 -11.08
CA ASP A 195 3.73 2.88 -10.34
C ASP A 195 2.24 2.87 -9.96
N TYR A 196 1.45 2.17 -10.76
CA TYR A 196 0.00 2.20 -10.70
C TYR A 196 -0.58 0.84 -10.34
N LYS A 197 -1.81 0.85 -9.85
CA LYS A 197 -2.62 -0.33 -9.54
C LYS A 197 -4.03 -0.15 -10.05
N VAL A 198 -4.74 -1.26 -10.20
CA VAL A 198 -6.18 -1.31 -10.33
C VAL A 198 -6.72 -2.29 -9.30
N SER A 199 -7.82 -1.91 -8.65
CA SER A 199 -8.51 -2.78 -7.69
C SER A 199 -9.89 -3.11 -8.23
N VAL A 200 -10.23 -4.40 -8.26
CA VAL A 200 -11.52 -4.92 -8.72
C VAL A 200 -12.19 -5.71 -7.61
N ARG A 201 -13.52 -5.68 -7.55
CA ARG A 201 -14.29 -6.49 -6.61
C ARG A 201 -14.98 -7.63 -7.35
N VAL A 202 -14.71 -8.83 -6.91
CA VAL A 202 -15.22 -10.06 -7.54
C VAL A 202 -15.78 -11.00 -6.49
N ASP A 203 -16.54 -12.02 -6.93
CA ASP A 203 -16.96 -13.10 -6.02
C ASP A 203 -15.76 -13.77 -5.36
N ALA A 204 -15.87 -14.11 -4.06
CA ALA A 204 -14.76 -14.68 -3.31
C ALA A 204 -14.22 -15.99 -3.91
N ASN A 205 -15.07 -16.75 -4.60
CA ASN A 205 -14.75 -18.04 -5.20
C ASN A 205 -14.22 -17.93 -6.64
N LEU A 206 -14.27 -16.75 -7.27
CA LEU A 206 -13.73 -16.56 -8.62
C LEU A 206 -12.23 -16.85 -8.60
N PRO A 207 -11.71 -17.81 -9.35
CA PRO A 207 -10.27 -18.04 -9.45
C PRO A 207 -9.62 -16.85 -10.17
N ILE A 208 -8.52 -16.35 -9.61
CA ILE A 208 -7.74 -15.27 -10.20
C ILE A 208 -6.42 -15.86 -10.68
N PRO A 209 -6.09 -15.72 -11.96
CA PRO A 209 -4.82 -16.22 -12.47
C PRO A 209 -3.66 -15.42 -11.89
N SER A 210 -2.57 -16.09 -11.58
CA SER A 210 -1.30 -15.46 -11.18
C SER A 210 -0.52 -14.91 -12.37
N SER A 211 -0.92 -15.28 -13.60
CA SER A 211 -0.34 -14.78 -14.84
C SER A 211 -0.72 -13.31 -15.10
N SER A 212 0.07 -12.66 -15.95
CA SER A 212 -0.24 -11.31 -16.42
C SER A 212 -1.48 -11.33 -17.32
N VAL A 213 -2.41 -10.41 -17.10
CA VAL A 213 -3.62 -10.23 -17.91
C VAL A 213 -3.53 -8.93 -18.71
N GLU A 214 -4.19 -8.88 -19.85
CA GLU A 214 -4.23 -7.67 -20.67
C GLU A 214 -5.17 -6.62 -20.07
N LEU A 215 -4.79 -5.36 -20.25
CA LEU A 215 -5.51 -4.19 -19.77
C LEU A 215 -6.03 -3.39 -20.98
N PHE A 216 -7.30 -3.03 -20.95
CA PHE A 216 -7.99 -2.30 -22.02
C PHE A 216 -8.61 -1.02 -21.50
N ASP A 217 -8.77 -0.03 -22.37
CA ASP A 217 -9.55 1.19 -22.14
C ASP A 217 -11.03 1.01 -22.55
N ASP A 218 -11.82 2.07 -22.41
CA ASP A 218 -13.24 2.10 -22.81
C ASP A 218 -13.45 1.86 -24.31
N ALA A 219 -12.46 2.17 -25.14
CA ALA A 219 -12.48 1.93 -26.58
C ALA A 219 -12.04 0.50 -26.95
N LYS A 220 -11.78 -0.36 -25.96
CA LYS A 220 -11.25 -1.72 -26.11
C LYS A 220 -9.85 -1.77 -26.74
N ALA A 221 -9.09 -0.68 -26.67
CA ALA A 221 -7.68 -0.67 -27.07
C ALA A 221 -6.81 -1.22 -25.95
N SER A 222 -5.83 -2.07 -26.27
CA SER A 222 -4.87 -2.59 -25.29
C SER A 222 -3.93 -1.48 -24.83
N ILE A 223 -4.01 -1.11 -23.57
CA ILE A 223 -3.22 -0.03 -22.94
C ILE A 223 -2.08 -0.54 -22.05
N GLY A 224 -1.99 -1.84 -21.85
CA GLY A 224 -0.92 -2.42 -21.03
C GLY A 224 -1.22 -3.81 -20.49
N ARG A 225 -0.55 -4.14 -19.40
CA ARG A 225 -0.71 -5.42 -18.70
C ARG A 225 -0.89 -5.21 -17.21
N ALA A 226 -1.70 -6.08 -16.61
CA ALA A 226 -1.95 -6.13 -15.19
C ALA A 226 -1.40 -7.44 -14.60
N THR A 227 -0.68 -7.35 -13.48
CA THR A 227 -0.12 -8.50 -12.77
C THR A 227 -0.72 -8.58 -11.38
N PHE A 228 -1.18 -9.74 -10.96
CA PHE A 228 -1.73 -9.96 -9.63
C PHE A 228 -0.74 -9.53 -8.54
N LEU A 229 -1.22 -8.76 -7.55
CA LEU A 229 -0.46 -8.34 -6.38
C LEU A 229 -0.96 -9.02 -5.12
N THR A 230 -2.24 -8.84 -4.83
CA THR A 230 -2.84 -9.32 -3.59
C THR A 230 -4.35 -9.40 -3.71
N SER A 231 -4.97 -10.17 -2.82
CA SER A 231 -6.42 -10.18 -2.67
C SER A 231 -6.82 -10.16 -1.20
N LYS A 232 -7.90 -9.46 -0.88
CA LYS A 232 -8.46 -9.38 0.46
C LYS A 232 -9.92 -9.79 0.43
N LYS A 233 -10.30 -10.79 1.23
CA LYS A 233 -11.70 -11.23 1.35
C LYS A 233 -12.51 -10.22 2.16
N ILE A 234 -13.67 -9.83 1.62
CA ILE A 234 -14.61 -8.89 2.23
C ILE A 234 -16.00 -9.52 2.14
N GLY A 235 -16.40 -10.27 3.18
CA GLY A 235 -17.65 -11.03 3.18
C GLY A 235 -17.69 -12.08 2.06
N ASN A 236 -18.67 -11.99 1.18
CA ASN A 236 -18.87 -12.89 0.04
C ASN A 236 -18.11 -12.48 -1.23
N GLN A 237 -17.40 -11.37 -1.17
CA GLN A 237 -16.57 -10.86 -2.25
C GLN A 237 -15.09 -10.87 -1.84
N LYS A 238 -14.22 -10.69 -2.81
CA LYS A 238 -12.82 -10.33 -2.58
C LYS A 238 -12.46 -9.11 -3.42
N GLU A 239 -11.70 -8.22 -2.82
CA GLU A 239 -11.02 -7.15 -3.53
C GLU A 239 -9.69 -7.69 -4.03
N VAL A 240 -9.48 -7.65 -5.32
CA VAL A 240 -8.26 -8.09 -6.00
C VAL A 240 -7.53 -6.88 -6.51
N CYS A 241 -6.26 -6.78 -6.15
CA CYS A 241 -5.40 -5.69 -6.57
C CYS A 241 -4.38 -6.19 -7.59
N PHE A 242 -4.29 -5.50 -8.72
CA PHE A 242 -3.31 -5.76 -9.77
C PHE A 242 -2.36 -4.57 -9.89
N ARG A 243 -1.08 -4.85 -10.06
CA ARG A 243 -0.11 -3.85 -10.53
C ARG A 243 -0.24 -3.73 -12.03
N ILE A 244 -0.35 -2.50 -12.52
CA ILE A 244 -0.46 -2.25 -13.95
C ILE A 244 0.82 -1.65 -14.50
N LYS A 245 1.24 -2.14 -15.66
CA LYS A 245 2.31 -1.59 -16.48
C LYS A 245 1.69 -1.12 -17.79
N MET A 246 1.62 0.19 -17.96
CA MET A 246 1.05 0.81 -19.14
C MET A 246 2.05 0.85 -20.30
N ASN A 247 1.52 0.85 -21.53
CA ASN A 247 2.31 1.08 -22.73
C ASN A 247 2.71 2.56 -22.81
N GLN A 248 3.85 2.85 -23.42
CA GLN A 248 4.40 4.23 -23.46
C GLN A 248 3.48 5.25 -24.14
N ASN A 249 2.65 4.81 -25.09
CA ASN A 249 1.80 5.69 -25.91
C ASN A 249 0.35 5.82 -25.40
N ASN A 250 -0.07 5.01 -24.42
CA ASN A 250 -1.45 4.97 -23.92
C ASN A 250 -1.43 4.98 -22.40
N LEU A 251 -1.29 6.17 -21.81
CA LEU A 251 -1.31 6.34 -20.36
C LEU A 251 -2.76 6.57 -19.91
N ALA A 252 -3.34 5.62 -19.23
CA ALA A 252 -4.59 5.85 -18.54
C ALA A 252 -4.38 6.84 -17.38
N GLU A 253 -5.35 7.73 -17.19
CA GLU A 253 -5.32 8.73 -16.12
C GLU A 253 -5.74 8.12 -14.78
N ILE A 254 -5.30 8.74 -13.69
CA ILE A 254 -5.76 8.36 -12.34
C ILE A 254 -7.27 8.60 -12.24
N GLY A 255 -7.98 7.58 -11.76
CA GLY A 255 -9.45 7.57 -11.66
C GLY A 255 -10.16 7.07 -12.91
N GLN A 256 -9.46 6.91 -14.03
CA GLN A 256 -10.03 6.33 -15.26
C GLN A 256 -10.41 4.87 -15.04
N THR A 257 -11.54 4.45 -15.59
CA THR A 257 -11.97 3.05 -15.62
C THR A 257 -11.17 2.30 -16.68
N VAL A 258 -10.73 1.12 -16.34
CA VAL A 258 -10.00 0.19 -17.22
C VAL A 258 -10.56 -1.21 -17.08
N TYR A 259 -10.38 -2.03 -18.09
CA TYR A 259 -10.94 -3.37 -18.19
C TYR A 259 -9.82 -4.41 -18.23
N LEU A 260 -9.99 -5.49 -17.46
CA LEU A 260 -9.08 -6.63 -17.41
C LEU A 260 -9.81 -7.85 -17.96
N ASN A 261 -9.30 -8.43 -19.04
CA ASN A 261 -9.82 -9.69 -19.58
C ASN A 261 -9.07 -10.86 -18.94
N ILE A 262 -9.78 -11.61 -18.10
CA ILE A 262 -9.25 -12.76 -17.41
C ILE A 262 -9.76 -14.03 -18.06
N THR A 263 -8.87 -14.84 -18.60
CA THR A 263 -9.20 -16.17 -19.11
C THR A 263 -9.15 -17.18 -17.97
N LEU A 264 -10.27 -17.83 -17.72
CA LEU A 264 -10.41 -18.92 -16.77
C LEU A 264 -10.32 -20.25 -17.54
N ILE A 265 -9.23 -20.99 -17.31
CA ILE A 265 -8.97 -22.26 -17.98
C ILE A 265 -9.44 -23.39 -17.09
N ASN A 266 -9.98 -24.47 -17.70
CA ASN A 266 -10.40 -25.71 -17.01
C ASN A 266 -11.40 -25.49 -15.87
N GLN A 267 -12.34 -24.57 -16.02
CA GLN A 267 -13.41 -24.41 -15.05
C GLN A 267 -14.51 -25.45 -15.28
N LYS A 268 -14.88 -26.18 -14.21
CA LYS A 268 -16.10 -27.00 -14.21
C LYS A 268 -17.30 -26.07 -14.23
N ALA A 269 -17.98 -26.00 -15.36
CA ALA A 269 -19.09 -25.12 -15.58
C ALA A 269 -20.17 -25.81 -16.44
N CYS A 270 -21.39 -25.33 -16.36
CA CYS A 270 -22.50 -25.79 -17.19
C CYS A 270 -23.36 -24.65 -17.66
N TYR A 271 -24.00 -24.80 -18.80
CA TYR A 271 -25.01 -23.87 -19.31
C TYR A 271 -26.38 -24.16 -18.69
N VAL A 272 -27.01 -23.12 -18.18
CA VAL A 272 -28.39 -23.15 -17.67
C VAL A 272 -29.20 -22.02 -18.28
N PRO A 273 -30.53 -22.15 -18.40
CA PRO A 273 -31.39 -21.05 -18.79
C PRO A 273 -31.26 -19.86 -17.84
N LYS A 274 -31.28 -18.65 -18.38
CA LYS A 274 -31.19 -17.41 -17.58
C LYS A 274 -32.33 -17.32 -16.56
N SER A 275 -33.52 -17.84 -16.89
CA SER A 275 -34.67 -17.90 -16.00
C SER A 275 -34.44 -18.75 -14.73
N ALA A 276 -33.49 -19.69 -14.73
CA ALA A 276 -33.14 -20.48 -13.55
C ALA A 276 -32.22 -19.75 -12.56
N VAL A 277 -31.61 -18.62 -12.96
CA VAL A 277 -30.62 -17.87 -12.18
C VAL A 277 -31.25 -16.61 -11.59
N ARG A 278 -31.23 -16.48 -10.25
CA ARG A 278 -31.66 -15.26 -9.55
C ARG A 278 -30.60 -14.83 -8.52
N SER A 279 -30.12 -13.60 -8.61
CA SER A 279 -29.16 -13.01 -7.67
C SER A 279 -27.97 -13.94 -7.39
N ASN A 280 -27.31 -14.46 -8.42
CA ASN A 280 -26.18 -15.41 -8.34
C ASN A 280 -26.51 -16.68 -7.56
N SER A 281 -27.72 -17.19 -7.69
CA SER A 281 -28.15 -18.42 -7.07
C SER A 281 -29.16 -19.18 -7.95
N VAL A 282 -29.22 -20.49 -7.77
CA VAL A 282 -30.19 -21.38 -8.38
C VAL A 282 -30.91 -22.22 -7.30
N ASN A 283 -32.10 -22.69 -7.62
CA ASN A 283 -32.80 -23.64 -6.76
C ASN A 283 -32.43 -25.06 -7.20
N VAL A 284 -31.89 -25.85 -6.30
CA VAL A 284 -31.54 -27.26 -6.51
C VAL A 284 -32.46 -28.16 -5.70
N TRP A 285 -32.75 -29.34 -6.26
CA TRP A 285 -33.49 -30.36 -5.56
C TRP A 285 -32.55 -31.28 -4.80
N VAL A 286 -32.65 -31.32 -3.47
CA VAL A 286 -31.79 -32.14 -2.62
C VAL A 286 -32.63 -32.83 -1.57
N ASN A 287 -32.60 -34.18 -1.55
CA ASN A 287 -33.32 -35.02 -0.57
C ASN A 287 -34.82 -34.68 -0.45
N GLY A 288 -35.49 -34.48 -1.59
CA GLY A 288 -36.91 -34.19 -1.59
C GLY A 288 -37.30 -32.76 -1.27
N MET A 289 -36.34 -31.85 -1.14
CA MET A 289 -36.58 -30.44 -0.79
C MET A 289 -35.87 -29.47 -1.76
N LYS A 290 -36.52 -28.33 -2.02
CA LYS A 290 -35.98 -27.20 -2.75
C LYS A 290 -34.98 -26.46 -1.86
N LYS A 291 -33.72 -26.35 -2.29
CA LYS A 291 -32.67 -25.59 -1.60
C LYS A 291 -32.08 -24.53 -2.53
N LYS A 292 -31.91 -23.29 -2.03
CA LYS A 292 -31.22 -22.23 -2.76
C LYS A 292 -29.72 -22.45 -2.64
N LYS A 293 -29.03 -22.55 -3.78
CA LYS A 293 -27.58 -22.73 -3.86
C LYS A 293 -26.94 -21.56 -4.59
N ARG A 294 -25.92 -20.99 -3.99
CA ARG A 294 -25.14 -19.93 -4.59
C ARG A 294 -24.24 -20.48 -5.69
N ILE A 295 -24.18 -19.75 -6.80
CA ILE A 295 -23.40 -20.07 -7.97
C ILE A 295 -22.55 -18.85 -8.39
N LEU A 296 -21.56 -19.09 -9.23
CA LEU A 296 -20.80 -18.06 -9.90
C LEU A 296 -21.26 -18.02 -11.37
N VAL A 297 -21.79 -16.86 -11.79
CA VAL A 297 -22.11 -16.62 -13.20
C VAL A 297 -20.81 -16.21 -13.87
N LEU A 298 -20.36 -17.01 -14.84
CA LEU A 298 -19.13 -16.78 -15.59
C LEU A 298 -19.39 -15.95 -16.85
N LYS A 299 -20.51 -16.22 -17.54
CA LYS A 299 -20.90 -15.52 -18.76
C LYS A 299 -22.41 -15.58 -18.95
N GLU A 300 -22.99 -14.53 -19.53
CA GLU A 300 -24.35 -14.52 -20.03
C GLU A 300 -24.34 -14.52 -21.57
N GLU A 301 -25.05 -15.48 -22.17
CA GLU A 301 -25.16 -15.63 -23.65
C GLU A 301 -26.62 -15.78 -24.04
N GLY A 302 -27.24 -14.67 -24.46
CA GLY A 302 -28.65 -14.64 -24.82
C GLY A 302 -29.53 -15.16 -23.68
N GLU A 303 -30.27 -16.26 -23.94
CA GLU A 303 -31.17 -16.90 -22.97
C GLU A 303 -30.46 -17.90 -22.02
N ARG A 304 -29.14 -18.03 -22.07
CA ARG A 304 -28.37 -18.97 -21.26
C ARG A 304 -27.30 -18.26 -20.47
N CYS A 305 -27.00 -18.84 -19.29
CA CYS A 305 -25.87 -18.43 -18.47
C CYS A 305 -24.91 -19.60 -18.33
N LEU A 306 -23.62 -19.33 -18.47
CA LEU A 306 -22.56 -20.22 -18.08
C LEU A 306 -22.30 -20.03 -16.60
N ILE A 307 -22.51 -21.07 -15.81
CA ILE A 307 -22.40 -21.02 -14.34
C ILE A 307 -21.42 -22.07 -13.82
N SER A 308 -20.80 -21.78 -12.68
CA SER A 308 -19.98 -22.74 -11.93
C SER A 308 -20.42 -22.80 -10.46
N GLY A 309 -19.97 -23.83 -9.72
CA GLY A 309 -20.28 -24.03 -8.31
C GLY A 309 -21.31 -25.13 -8.03
N LEU A 310 -21.79 -25.83 -9.07
CA LEU A 310 -22.66 -27.01 -8.96
C LEU A 310 -21.86 -28.29 -9.18
N LYS A 311 -22.36 -29.39 -8.62
CA LYS A 311 -21.80 -30.74 -8.81
C LYS A 311 -22.53 -31.46 -9.96
N ASP A 312 -21.81 -32.34 -10.64
CA ASP A 312 -22.44 -33.24 -11.61
C ASP A 312 -23.55 -34.03 -10.97
N GLY A 313 -24.69 -34.13 -11.69
CA GLY A 313 -25.88 -34.86 -11.23
C GLY A 313 -26.81 -34.03 -10.34
N GLU A 314 -26.46 -32.84 -9.87
CA GLU A 314 -27.42 -31.97 -9.17
C GLU A 314 -28.56 -31.57 -10.11
N VAL A 315 -29.78 -31.49 -9.57
CA VAL A 315 -30.99 -31.15 -10.33
C VAL A 315 -31.38 -29.69 -10.04
N ILE A 316 -31.35 -28.84 -11.05
CA ILE A 316 -31.81 -27.47 -10.97
C ILE A 316 -33.28 -27.38 -11.31
N LEU A 317 -34.06 -26.71 -10.48
CA LEU A 317 -35.47 -26.42 -10.75
C LEU A 317 -35.62 -25.20 -11.63
N LEU A 318 -36.30 -25.33 -12.76
CA LEU A 318 -36.69 -24.19 -13.58
C LEU A 318 -37.94 -23.58 -12.96
N GLN A 319 -37.86 -22.28 -12.60
CA GLN A 319 -39.02 -21.60 -12.06
C GLN A 319 -39.93 -21.17 -13.20
N ASN A 320 -41.20 -21.48 -13.10
CA ASN A 320 -42.25 -20.79 -13.88
C ASN A 320 -42.46 -19.43 -13.23
N ASP A 321 -42.67 -18.37 -14.04
CA ASP A 321 -42.87 -16.96 -13.62
C ASP A 321 -44.13 -16.73 -12.75
N SER A 322 -44.72 -17.76 -12.21
CA SER A 322 -46.02 -17.74 -11.50
C SER A 322 -45.94 -17.96 -9.99
N ASP A 323 -44.74 -17.95 -9.38
CA ASP A 323 -44.58 -18.07 -7.91
C ASP A 323 -43.87 -16.82 -7.34
N ASP A 324 -44.55 -15.67 -7.32
CA ASP A 324 -44.32 -14.54 -6.39
C ASP A 324 -45.37 -14.60 -5.27
#